data_9f97027502715d26c6c1cbc1c19e9b3c
#
_entry.id   9f97027502715d26c6c1cbc1c19e9b3c
#
_cell.length_a   1.000
_cell.length_b   1.000
_cell.length_c   1.000
_cell.angle_alpha   90.00
_cell.angle_beta   90.00
_cell.angle_gamma   90.00
#
_symmetry.space_group_name_H-M   'P 1'
#
loop_
_entity.id
_entity.type
_entity.pdbx_description
1 polymer ?
#
loop_
_entity_poly.entity_id
_entity_poly.type
_entity_poly.pdbx_seq_one_letter_code
_entity_poly.pdbx_strand_id
1 'polypeptide(L)'
;MGSREDGSPAPDFADQVQLAFDNLENVLKAAGASFDDIIDVTTFHTDPDAQFETVLAAKARAFPQKPYPNWTAVGVNWLAGFDFEIKVIVRLAD
;
A
#
# COMPACT_ATOMS: atom_id res chain seq x y z
N MET A 1 -2.43 -6.15 2.47
CA MET A 1 -3.41 -6.18 1.38
C MET A 1 -4.67 -5.41 1.75
N GLY A 2 -5.50 -5.08 0.76
CA GLY A 2 -6.77 -4.39 1.00
C GLY A 2 -7.88 -5.34 1.47
N SER A 3 -7.62 -6.11 2.51
CA SER A 3 -8.55 -7.10 3.02
C SER A 3 -9.51 -6.50 4.04
N ARG A 4 -10.78 -6.93 3.95
CA ARG A 4 -11.79 -6.65 4.95
C ARG A 4 -11.56 -7.50 6.19
N GLU A 5 -12.33 -7.28 7.27
CA GLU A 5 -12.18 -8.01 8.53
C GLU A 5 -12.27 -9.53 8.36
N ASP A 6 -13.06 -10.02 7.40
CA ASP A 6 -13.19 -11.45 7.11
C ASP A 6 -12.06 -12.01 6.24
N GLY A 7 -11.08 -11.18 5.88
CA GLY A 7 -9.94 -11.57 5.06
C GLY A 7 -10.19 -11.50 3.56
N SER A 8 -11.41 -11.19 3.11
CA SER A 8 -11.72 -11.09 1.69
C SER A 8 -11.31 -9.75 1.09
N PRO A 9 -11.04 -9.67 -0.23
CA PRO A 9 -10.75 -8.39 -0.85
C PRO A 9 -12.00 -7.52 -0.95
N ALA A 10 -11.81 -6.19 -0.83
CA ALA A 10 -12.88 -5.26 -1.14
C ALA A 10 -13.19 -5.35 -2.64
N PRO A 11 -14.47 -5.35 -3.05
CA PRO A 11 -14.83 -5.57 -4.46
C PRO A 11 -14.47 -4.40 -5.38
N ASP A 12 -14.49 -3.16 -4.87
CA ASP A 12 -14.09 -2.00 -5.65
C ASP A 12 -12.58 -1.76 -5.50
N PHE A 13 -11.88 -1.55 -6.62
CA PHE A 13 -10.42 -1.41 -6.60
C PHE A 13 -9.96 -0.20 -5.77
N ALA A 14 -10.65 0.94 -5.88
CA ALA A 14 -10.28 2.12 -5.09
C ALA A 14 -10.42 1.85 -3.59
N ASP A 15 -11.47 1.14 -3.19
CA ASP A 15 -11.67 0.74 -1.78
C ASP A 15 -10.61 -0.27 -1.35
N GLN A 16 -10.22 -1.19 -2.23
CA GLN A 16 -9.18 -2.17 -1.94
C GLN A 16 -7.83 -1.47 -1.68
N VAL A 17 -7.49 -0.48 -2.51
CA VAL A 17 -6.26 0.30 -2.33
C VAL A 17 -6.32 1.09 -1.02
N GLN A 18 -7.43 1.77 -0.73
CA GLN A 18 -7.56 2.54 0.51
C GLN A 18 -7.46 1.64 1.74
N LEU A 19 -8.11 0.47 1.72
CA LEU A 19 -8.00 -0.51 2.80
C LEU A 19 -6.58 -1.01 2.99
N ALA A 20 -5.83 -1.22 1.90
CA ALA A 20 -4.44 -1.64 1.99
C ALA A 20 -3.60 -0.59 2.75
N PHE A 21 -3.78 0.69 2.44
CA PHE A 21 -3.09 1.77 3.15
C PHE A 21 -3.57 1.90 4.59
N ASP A 22 -4.88 1.76 4.85
CA ASP A 22 -5.42 1.82 6.21
C ASP A 22 -4.90 0.67 7.08
N ASN A 23 -4.89 -0.54 6.54
CA ASN A 23 -4.36 -1.71 7.22
C ASN A 23 -2.87 -1.55 7.52
N LEU A 24 -2.12 -1.00 6.56
CA LEU A 24 -0.69 -0.70 6.74
C LEU A 24 -0.49 0.32 7.87
N GLU A 25 -1.28 1.39 7.90
CA GLU A 25 -1.21 2.39 8.96
C GLU A 25 -1.43 1.76 10.34
N ASN A 26 -2.40 0.85 10.45
CA ASN A 26 -2.67 0.16 11.72
C ASN A 26 -1.50 -0.73 12.15
N VAL A 27 -0.87 -1.42 11.21
CA VAL A 27 0.32 -2.22 11.50
C VAL A 27 1.48 -1.33 11.95
N LEU A 28 1.69 -0.20 11.28
CA LEU A 28 2.74 0.75 11.64
C LEU A 28 2.52 1.31 13.05
N LYS A 29 1.29 1.70 13.38
CA LYS A 29 0.96 2.18 14.73
C LYS A 29 1.23 1.13 15.80
N ALA A 30 0.88 -0.12 15.54
CA ALA A 30 1.14 -1.22 16.45
C ALA A 30 2.64 -1.44 16.68
N ALA A 31 3.46 -1.13 15.67
CA ALA A 31 4.92 -1.23 15.77
C ALA A 31 5.59 0.04 16.31
N GLY A 32 4.81 1.08 16.65
CA GLY A 32 5.35 2.36 17.11
C GLY A 32 5.91 3.24 16.00
N ALA A 33 5.43 3.06 14.77
CA ALA A 33 5.91 3.78 13.59
C ALA A 33 4.79 4.53 12.88
N SER A 34 5.16 5.31 11.88
CA SER A 34 4.22 6.03 10.99
C SER A 34 4.71 5.95 9.55
N PHE A 35 3.93 6.52 8.62
CA PHE A 35 4.36 6.61 7.22
C PHE A 35 5.68 7.37 7.05
N ASP A 36 5.98 8.32 7.93
CA ASP A 36 7.23 9.08 7.87
C ASP A 36 8.48 8.20 8.10
N ASP A 37 8.31 7.05 8.71
CA ASP A 37 9.41 6.12 8.99
C ASP A 37 9.67 5.14 7.82
N ILE A 38 8.84 5.15 6.79
CA ILE A 38 8.98 4.27 5.63
C ILE A 38 10.11 4.77 4.74
N ILE A 39 11.05 3.88 4.41
CA ILE A 39 12.18 4.20 3.55
C ILE A 39 12.10 3.54 2.19
N ASP A 40 11.36 2.45 2.05
CA ASP A 40 11.21 1.75 0.79
C ASP A 40 9.82 1.17 0.67
N VAL A 41 9.22 1.29 -0.53
CA VAL A 41 7.89 0.78 -0.84
C VAL A 41 7.96 -0.07 -2.10
N THR A 42 7.32 -1.23 -2.07
CA THR A 42 7.08 -2.04 -3.26
C THR A 42 5.58 -2.26 -3.38
N THR A 43 5.02 -1.95 -4.55
CA THR A 43 3.62 -2.22 -4.84
C THR A 43 3.50 -3.26 -5.95
N PHE A 44 2.50 -4.12 -5.82
CA PHE A 44 2.24 -5.21 -6.74
C PHE A 44 0.85 -5.00 -7.35
N HIS A 45 0.75 -5.10 -8.67
CA HIS A 45 -0.46 -4.76 -9.42
C HIS A 45 -0.80 -5.88 -10.39
N THR A 46 -2.05 -6.32 -10.41
CA THR A 46 -2.50 -7.34 -11.38
C THR A 46 -2.76 -6.75 -12.76
N ASP A 47 -3.09 -5.46 -12.83
CA ASP A 47 -3.28 -4.73 -14.08
C ASP A 47 -2.70 -3.31 -13.93
N PRO A 48 -1.37 -3.15 -14.00
CA PRO A 48 -0.72 -1.88 -13.68
C PRO A 48 -1.25 -0.69 -14.47
N ASP A 49 -1.47 -0.84 -15.77
CA ASP A 49 -1.89 0.27 -16.60
C ASP A 49 -3.27 0.80 -16.22
N ALA A 50 -4.22 -0.09 -15.91
CA ALA A 50 -5.56 0.30 -15.50
C ALA A 50 -5.64 0.81 -14.06
N GLN A 51 -4.69 0.39 -13.22
CA GLN A 51 -4.75 0.61 -11.76
C GLN A 51 -3.90 1.79 -11.30
N PHE A 52 -2.95 2.22 -12.10
CA PHE A 52 -1.86 3.09 -11.63
C PHE A 52 -2.32 4.45 -11.13
N GLU A 53 -3.27 5.09 -11.80
CA GLU A 53 -3.76 6.41 -11.37
C GLU A 53 -4.39 6.37 -9.98
N THR A 54 -5.17 5.33 -9.68
CA THR A 54 -5.78 5.14 -8.36
C THR A 54 -4.70 4.97 -7.29
N VAL A 55 -3.67 4.19 -7.57
CA VAL A 55 -2.57 3.97 -6.64
C VAL A 55 -1.74 5.23 -6.44
N LEU A 56 -1.47 6.00 -7.50
CA LEU A 56 -0.76 7.28 -7.38
C LEU A 56 -1.52 8.27 -6.51
N ALA A 57 -2.84 8.33 -6.63
CA ALA A 57 -3.66 9.21 -5.79
C ALA A 57 -3.57 8.82 -4.30
N ALA A 58 -3.62 7.52 -4.00
CA ALA A 58 -3.47 7.02 -2.64
C ALA A 58 -2.06 7.29 -2.10
N LYS A 59 -1.04 7.10 -2.94
CA LYS A 59 0.35 7.39 -2.59
C LYS A 59 0.53 8.87 -2.22
N ALA A 60 -0.04 9.76 -3.01
CA ALA A 60 0.08 11.20 -2.75
C ALA A 60 -0.57 11.60 -1.42
N ARG A 61 -1.67 10.94 -1.04
CA ARG A 61 -2.31 11.17 0.25
C ARG A 61 -1.48 10.65 1.42
N ALA A 62 -0.81 9.50 1.24
CA ALA A 62 -0.01 8.87 2.28
C ALA A 62 1.34 9.57 2.48
N PHE A 63 1.94 10.08 1.41
CA PHE A 63 3.27 10.70 1.42
C PHE A 63 3.22 12.10 0.82
N PRO A 64 2.62 13.08 1.52
CA PRO A 64 2.43 14.42 0.96
C PRO A 64 3.67 15.29 0.93
N GLN A 65 4.73 14.91 1.65
CA GLN A 65 5.92 15.75 1.83
C GLN A 65 7.21 15.00 1.53
N LYS A 66 8.20 15.74 1.06
CA LYS A 66 9.56 15.24 0.87
C LYS A 66 10.29 15.07 2.21
N PRO A 67 11.25 14.16 2.32
CA PRO A 67 11.69 13.24 1.26
C PRO A 67 10.69 12.09 1.07
N TYR A 68 10.48 11.69 -0.20
CA TYR A 68 9.62 10.56 -0.51
C TYR A 68 10.40 9.25 -0.34
N PRO A 69 9.75 8.16 0.08
CA PRO A 69 10.42 6.86 0.11
C PRO A 69 10.74 6.38 -1.30
N ASN A 70 11.71 5.50 -1.41
CA ASN A 70 11.96 4.80 -2.67
C ASN A 70 10.73 3.96 -3.04
N TRP A 71 10.39 3.88 -4.33
CA TRP A 71 9.18 3.18 -4.75
C TRP A 71 9.45 2.32 -5.98
N THR A 72 9.05 1.04 -5.90
CA THR A 72 9.10 0.11 -7.01
C THR A 72 7.70 -0.44 -7.24
N ALA A 73 7.21 -0.36 -8.47
CA ALA A 73 5.92 -0.92 -8.87
C ALA A 73 6.15 -2.13 -9.76
N VAL A 74 5.49 -3.23 -9.46
CA VAL A 74 5.67 -4.51 -10.15
C VAL A 74 4.33 -5.04 -10.63
N GLY A 75 4.24 -5.40 -11.92
CA GLY A 75 3.10 -6.12 -12.45
C GLY A 75 3.22 -7.61 -12.15
N VAL A 76 2.14 -8.23 -11.69
CA VAL A 76 2.09 -9.66 -11.35
C VAL A 76 0.81 -10.28 -11.90
N ASN A 77 0.80 -11.59 -12.03
CA ASN A 77 -0.37 -12.30 -12.56
C ASN A 77 -1.20 -13.01 -11.48
N TRP A 78 -0.84 -12.87 -10.21
CA TRP A 78 -1.56 -13.50 -9.11
C TRP A 78 -1.24 -12.85 -7.78
N LEU A 79 -2.28 -12.52 -7.01
CA LEU A 79 -2.18 -11.97 -5.66
C LEU A 79 -3.24 -12.59 -4.73
N ALA A 80 -3.48 -13.89 -4.88
CA ALA A 80 -4.41 -14.63 -4.01
C ALA A 80 -5.84 -14.04 -4.00
N GLY A 81 -6.31 -13.56 -5.15
CA GLY A 81 -7.65 -12.96 -5.29
C GLY A 81 -7.69 -11.45 -5.08
N PHE A 82 -6.57 -10.84 -4.70
CA PHE A 82 -6.46 -9.39 -4.59
C PHE A 82 -5.90 -8.80 -5.89
N ASP A 83 -6.12 -7.51 -6.10
CA ASP A 83 -5.64 -6.78 -7.28
C ASP A 83 -4.47 -5.84 -6.96
N PHE A 84 -4.21 -5.62 -5.68
CA PHE A 84 -3.17 -4.72 -5.20
C PHE A 84 -2.55 -5.23 -3.91
N GLU A 85 -1.23 -5.08 -3.80
CA GLU A 85 -0.49 -5.37 -2.58
C GLU A 85 0.56 -4.30 -2.36
N ILE A 86 0.83 -3.96 -1.10
CA ILE A 86 1.88 -3.03 -0.74
C ILE A 86 2.80 -3.67 0.31
N LYS A 87 4.10 -3.53 0.09
CA LYS A 87 5.14 -3.97 1.03
C LYS A 87 6.03 -2.78 1.33
N VAL A 88 6.36 -2.59 2.60
CA VAL A 88 7.22 -1.48 3.00
C VAL A 88 8.37 -1.97 3.88
N ILE A 89 9.45 -1.20 3.85
CA ILE A 89 10.56 -1.31 4.80
C ILE A 89 10.56 -0.03 5.63
N VAL A 90 10.63 -0.19 6.94
CA VAL A 90 10.48 0.90 7.89
C VAL A 90 11.73 0.98 8.73
N ARG A 91 12.19 2.20 9.01
CA ARG A 91 13.27 2.46 9.95
C ARG A 91 12.66 2.92 11.25
N LEU A 92 12.81 2.12 12.30
CA LEU A 92 12.30 2.49 13.63
C LEU A 92 13.32 3.36 14.36
N ALA A 93 12.82 4.32 15.12
CA ALA A 93 13.65 5.11 16.01
C ALA A 93 14.16 4.24 17.18
N ASP A 94 15.39 4.48 17.58
CA ASP A 94 16.00 3.77 18.72
C ASP A 94 15.38 4.21 20.05
#